data_3272c18c9dc1a89a64a05ed40b9c2cb0
#
_entry.id   3272c18c9dc1a89a64a05ed40b9c2cb0
#
_cell.length_a   1.000
_cell.length_b   1.000
_cell.length_c   1.000
_cell.angle_alpha   90.00
_cell.angle_beta   90.00
_cell.angle_gamma   90.00
#
_symmetry.space_group_name_H-M   'P 1'
#
loop_
_entity.id
_entity.type
_entity.pdbx_description
1 polymer ?
#
loop_
_entity_poly.entity_id
_entity_poly.type
_entity_poly.pdbx_seq_one_letter_code
_entity_poly.pdbx_strand_id
1 'polypeptide(L)'
;MLFRSKQDNRNPLLYSFEGADGFKTGHTQAAGYGLVGSAERGGRRLLLVLNGLETSRSRAQESLRLMEWGFNNFQLVDFYKQGEFVIEASTWLGKQEKVKLSSQQDISVSIPKTHISDMKVEVLVEEPIPTPISINDQVGLVQISYADKKLQYPLLASENIEQKGFFSRITSALYYLVLGSN
;
A
#
# COMPACT_ATOMS: atom_id res chain seq x y z
N MET A 1 40.68 -36.22 -5.14
CA MET A 1 40.60 -35.31 -6.31
C MET A 1 39.23 -34.66 -6.32
N LEU A 2 39.11 -33.37 -5.92
CA LEU A 2 37.84 -32.65 -5.92
C LEU A 2 37.63 -32.04 -7.30
N PHE A 3 36.74 -32.61 -8.09
CA PHE A 3 36.30 -32.01 -9.35
C PHE A 3 35.43 -30.80 -9.03
N ARG A 4 35.99 -29.60 -9.03
CA ARG A 4 35.22 -28.34 -9.06
C ARG A 4 34.76 -28.10 -10.50
N SER A 5 33.59 -28.62 -10.88
CA SER A 5 32.93 -28.14 -12.09
C SER A 5 32.34 -26.76 -11.81
N LYS A 6 32.75 -25.75 -12.59
CA LYS A 6 32.13 -24.42 -12.58
C LYS A 6 30.72 -24.59 -13.18
N GLN A 7 29.68 -24.40 -12.39
CA GLN A 7 28.31 -24.34 -12.90
C GLN A 7 27.82 -22.89 -12.85
N ASP A 8 27.35 -22.40 -13.97
CA ASP A 8 26.71 -21.07 -14.05
C ASP A 8 25.33 -21.12 -13.43
N ASN A 9 24.85 -19.98 -12.94
CA ASN A 9 23.50 -19.88 -12.40
C ASN A 9 22.49 -20.12 -13.51
N ARG A 10 21.47 -20.94 -13.23
CA ARG A 10 20.44 -21.32 -14.23
C ARG A 10 19.31 -20.28 -14.33
N ASN A 11 19.33 -19.23 -13.51
CA ASN A 11 18.36 -18.13 -13.60
C ASN A 11 18.74 -17.19 -14.77
N PRO A 12 17.96 -17.17 -15.85
CA PRO A 12 18.31 -16.37 -17.03
C PRO A 12 18.24 -14.87 -16.78
N LEU A 13 17.40 -14.41 -15.85
CA LEU A 13 17.24 -12.97 -15.54
C LEU A 13 18.53 -12.34 -15.03
N LEU A 14 19.36 -13.08 -14.31
CA LEU A 14 20.65 -12.56 -13.80
C LEU A 14 21.62 -12.11 -14.90
N TYR A 15 21.43 -12.58 -16.13
CA TYR A 15 22.29 -12.25 -17.27
C TYR A 15 21.62 -11.32 -18.28
N SER A 16 20.28 -11.22 -18.26
CA SER A 16 19.51 -10.56 -19.31
C SER A 16 18.64 -9.41 -18.82
N PHE A 17 18.49 -9.23 -17.49
CA PHE A 17 17.61 -8.21 -16.94
C PHE A 17 18.35 -7.37 -15.89
N GLU A 18 18.47 -6.08 -16.13
CA GLU A 18 19.10 -5.15 -15.21
C GLU A 18 18.33 -5.08 -13.88
N GLY A 19 19.08 -5.15 -12.77
CA GLY A 19 18.52 -5.17 -11.42
C GLY A 19 18.04 -6.55 -10.95
N ALA A 20 18.18 -7.61 -11.76
CA ALA A 20 17.84 -8.96 -11.34
C ALA A 20 18.84 -9.48 -10.29
N ASP A 21 18.32 -10.03 -9.15
CA ASP A 21 19.11 -10.46 -8.01
C ASP A 21 18.74 -11.83 -7.41
N GLY A 22 17.76 -12.50 -8.00
CA GLY A 22 17.31 -13.83 -7.51
C GLY A 22 16.15 -14.37 -8.36
N PHE A 23 15.57 -15.50 -8.03
CA PHE A 23 15.90 -16.35 -6.87
C PHE A 23 16.28 -17.76 -7.33
N LYS A 24 15.32 -18.56 -7.84
CA LYS A 24 15.51 -20.00 -8.07
C LYS A 24 14.80 -20.50 -9.32
N THR A 25 15.47 -21.41 -10.04
CA THR A 25 14.86 -22.18 -11.12
C THR A 25 14.46 -23.57 -10.64
N GLY A 26 13.39 -24.12 -11.22
CA GLY A 26 12.95 -25.49 -11.05
C GLY A 26 12.73 -26.17 -12.39
N HIS A 27 12.81 -27.49 -12.40
CA HIS A 27 12.40 -28.33 -13.52
C HIS A 27 12.12 -29.75 -13.04
N THR A 28 10.96 -30.27 -13.45
CA THR A 28 10.65 -31.72 -13.43
C THR A 28 9.92 -32.08 -14.72
N GLN A 29 9.93 -33.37 -15.09
CA GLN A 29 9.21 -33.80 -16.29
C GLN A 29 7.70 -33.56 -16.19
N ALA A 30 7.12 -33.71 -14.99
CA ALA A 30 5.70 -33.49 -14.76
C ALA A 30 5.29 -32.02 -14.65
N ALA A 31 6.14 -31.16 -14.07
CA ALA A 31 5.81 -29.76 -13.79
C ALA A 31 6.41 -28.77 -14.82
N GLY A 32 7.21 -29.22 -15.76
CA GLY A 32 7.90 -28.37 -16.72
C GLY A 32 8.97 -27.49 -16.09
N TYR A 33 9.33 -26.42 -16.78
CA TYR A 33 10.33 -25.44 -16.34
C TYR A 33 9.68 -24.31 -15.55
N GLY A 34 10.23 -24.00 -14.37
CA GLY A 34 9.78 -22.92 -13.50
C GLY A 34 10.88 -21.95 -13.11
N LEU A 35 10.48 -20.76 -12.69
CA LEU A 35 11.34 -19.71 -12.18
C LEU A 35 10.61 -18.89 -11.10
N VAL A 36 11.29 -18.66 -10.00
CA VAL A 36 11.01 -17.53 -9.13
C VAL A 36 12.11 -16.50 -9.39
N GLY A 37 11.72 -15.35 -9.92
CA GLY A 37 12.62 -14.26 -10.27
C GLY A 37 12.38 -13.04 -9.38
N SER A 38 13.43 -12.26 -9.13
CA SER A 38 13.39 -10.99 -8.45
C SER A 38 14.23 -9.98 -9.20
N ALA A 39 13.76 -8.75 -9.26
CA ALA A 39 14.53 -7.62 -9.76
C ALA A 39 14.13 -6.33 -9.03
N GLU A 40 15.10 -5.41 -8.87
CA GLU A 40 14.89 -4.10 -8.28
C GLU A 40 15.41 -3.00 -9.20
N ARG A 41 14.58 -1.98 -9.46
CA ARG A 41 14.93 -0.77 -10.23
C ARG A 41 14.27 0.44 -9.59
N GLY A 42 15.04 1.49 -9.33
CA GLY A 42 14.52 2.75 -8.80
C GLY A 42 13.77 2.61 -7.48
N GLY A 43 14.24 1.76 -6.56
CA GLY A 43 13.59 1.51 -5.27
C GLY A 43 12.34 0.62 -5.33
N ARG A 44 11.96 0.15 -6.52
CA ARG A 44 10.83 -0.75 -6.72
C ARG A 44 11.30 -2.17 -7.00
N ARG A 45 10.81 -3.12 -6.20
CA ARG A 45 11.09 -4.55 -6.38
C ARG A 45 9.89 -5.25 -7.00
N LEU A 46 10.15 -6.10 -8.00
CA LEU A 46 9.18 -7.04 -8.55
C LEU A 46 9.61 -8.49 -8.29
N LEU A 47 8.62 -9.29 -7.99
CA LEU A 47 8.75 -10.74 -7.88
C LEU A 47 7.94 -11.39 -9.00
N LEU A 48 8.54 -12.38 -9.65
CA LEU A 48 7.94 -13.15 -10.74
C LEU A 48 7.93 -14.62 -10.37
N VAL A 49 6.79 -15.26 -10.54
CA VAL A 49 6.66 -16.72 -10.40
C VAL A 49 6.12 -17.29 -11.70
N LEU A 50 6.89 -18.16 -12.33
CA LEU A 50 6.52 -18.91 -13.53
C LEU A 50 6.60 -20.41 -13.26
N ASN A 51 5.70 -21.16 -13.86
CA ASN A 51 5.71 -22.61 -13.81
C ASN A 51 5.07 -23.21 -15.08
N GLY A 52 5.32 -24.48 -15.34
CA GLY A 52 4.67 -25.22 -16.43
C GLY A 52 5.21 -24.91 -17.84
N LEU A 53 6.36 -24.26 -17.98
CA LEU A 53 6.93 -23.95 -19.30
C LEU A 53 7.59 -25.17 -19.91
N GLU A 54 7.45 -25.34 -21.21
CA GLU A 54 7.87 -26.53 -21.93
C GLU A 54 9.40 -26.67 -22.05
N THR A 55 10.10 -25.53 -22.16
CA THR A 55 11.55 -25.52 -22.40
C THR A 55 12.27 -24.51 -21.50
N SER A 56 13.57 -24.71 -21.31
CA SER A 56 14.45 -23.74 -20.66
C SER A 56 14.49 -22.40 -21.43
N ARG A 57 14.35 -22.45 -22.76
CA ARG A 57 14.30 -21.27 -23.62
C ARG A 57 13.03 -20.45 -23.42
N SER A 58 11.86 -21.10 -23.40
CA SER A 58 10.59 -20.43 -23.11
C SER A 58 10.57 -19.83 -21.70
N ARG A 59 11.16 -20.52 -20.71
CA ARG A 59 11.36 -19.92 -19.37
C ARG A 59 12.17 -18.62 -19.42
N ALA A 60 13.27 -18.60 -20.17
CA ALA A 60 14.10 -17.40 -20.30
C ALA A 60 13.33 -16.24 -20.98
N GLN A 61 12.65 -16.54 -22.09
CA GLN A 61 11.90 -15.55 -22.86
C GLN A 61 10.72 -14.98 -22.07
N GLU A 62 9.90 -15.85 -21.45
CA GLU A 62 8.72 -15.41 -20.70
C GLU A 62 9.10 -14.67 -19.41
N SER A 63 10.17 -15.08 -18.73
CA SER A 63 10.61 -14.36 -17.54
C SER A 63 11.08 -12.94 -17.86
N LEU A 64 11.83 -12.77 -18.94
CA LEU A 64 12.26 -11.45 -19.42
C LEU A 64 11.05 -10.59 -19.80
N ARG A 65 10.18 -11.11 -20.67
CA ARG A 65 8.98 -10.42 -21.15
C ARG A 65 8.07 -9.93 -20.03
N LEU A 66 7.78 -10.80 -19.05
CA LEU A 66 6.89 -10.46 -17.93
C LEU A 66 7.54 -9.50 -16.94
N MET A 67 8.84 -9.61 -16.70
CA MET A 67 9.56 -8.67 -15.84
C MET A 67 9.59 -7.27 -16.48
N GLU A 68 9.90 -7.18 -17.77
CA GLU A 68 9.81 -5.92 -18.52
C GLU A 68 8.40 -5.34 -18.52
N TRP A 69 7.39 -6.19 -18.76
CA TRP A 69 6.00 -5.76 -18.72
C TRP A 69 5.63 -5.17 -17.35
N GLY A 70 6.02 -5.80 -16.25
CA GLY A 70 5.74 -5.32 -14.90
C GLY A 70 6.40 -3.96 -14.61
N PHE A 71 7.64 -3.75 -15.01
CA PHE A 71 8.33 -2.46 -14.82
C PHE A 71 7.79 -1.37 -15.76
N ASN A 72 7.43 -1.72 -17.00
CA ASN A 72 6.98 -0.76 -17.99
C ASN A 72 5.54 -0.31 -17.81
N ASN A 73 4.65 -1.19 -17.32
CA ASN A 73 3.22 -0.92 -17.29
C ASN A 73 2.67 -0.51 -15.93
N PHE A 74 3.45 -0.68 -14.85
CA PHE A 74 3.02 -0.27 -13.51
C PHE A 74 3.96 0.77 -12.94
N GLN A 75 3.44 1.60 -12.06
CA GLN A 75 4.20 2.56 -11.27
C GLN A 75 3.84 2.40 -9.79
N LEU A 76 4.85 2.45 -8.92
CA LEU A 76 4.64 2.58 -7.48
C LEU A 76 4.39 4.05 -7.18
N VAL A 77 3.29 4.33 -6.49
CA VAL A 77 2.93 5.68 -6.03
C VAL A 77 2.90 5.64 -4.50
N ASP A 78 3.72 6.47 -3.89
CA ASP A 78 3.76 6.67 -2.44
C ASP A 78 2.80 7.79 -2.07
N PHE A 79 1.90 7.55 -1.11
CA PHE A 79 0.90 8.50 -0.65
C PHE A 79 1.23 9.07 0.73
N TYR A 80 1.43 8.19 1.70
CA TYR A 80 1.69 8.56 3.09
C TYR A 80 2.69 7.59 3.72
N LYS A 81 3.45 8.09 4.69
CA LYS A 81 4.29 7.27 5.58
C LYS A 81 3.55 6.95 6.87
N GLN A 82 3.98 5.89 7.55
CA GLN A 82 3.46 5.56 8.88
C GLN A 82 3.63 6.76 9.83
N GLY A 83 2.54 7.14 10.51
CA GLY A 83 2.51 8.28 11.42
C GLY A 83 2.43 9.65 10.75
N GLU A 84 2.45 9.73 9.41
CA GLU A 84 2.32 10.98 8.68
C GLU A 84 0.92 11.58 8.88
N PHE A 85 0.88 12.88 9.15
CA PHE A 85 -0.36 13.66 9.26
C PHE A 85 -1.12 13.65 7.93
N VAL A 86 -2.43 13.38 8.00
CA VAL A 86 -3.31 13.35 6.82
C VAL A 86 -4.33 14.49 6.87
N ILE A 87 -5.10 14.60 7.96
CA ILE A 87 -6.17 15.60 8.10
C ILE A 87 -6.45 15.88 9.58
N GLU A 88 -7.10 17.00 9.87
CA GLU A 88 -7.80 17.26 11.13
C GLU A 88 -9.30 16.99 10.95
N ALA A 89 -9.92 16.34 11.94
CA ALA A 89 -11.35 16.06 11.97
C ALA A 89 -12.00 16.70 13.21
N SER A 90 -13.25 17.14 13.07
CA SER A 90 -14.02 17.75 14.14
C SER A 90 -14.41 16.74 15.22
N THR A 91 -14.43 17.15 16.48
CA THR A 91 -14.82 16.29 17.61
C THR A 91 -16.17 16.68 18.18
N TRP A 92 -16.98 15.69 18.59
CA TRP A 92 -18.24 15.93 19.30
C TRP A 92 -18.03 15.97 20.80
N LEU A 93 -18.29 17.14 21.40
CA LEU A 93 -18.19 17.39 22.86
C LEU A 93 -16.79 17.10 23.44
N GLY A 94 -15.73 17.22 22.63
CA GLY A 94 -14.35 17.11 23.08
C GLY A 94 -13.84 18.40 23.74
N LYS A 95 -12.83 18.27 24.63
CA LYS A 95 -12.11 19.45 25.15
C LYS A 95 -11.39 20.20 24.04
N GLN A 96 -10.85 19.49 23.07
CA GLN A 96 -10.35 20.05 21.80
C GLN A 96 -11.43 19.89 20.73
N GLU A 97 -11.60 20.89 19.90
CA GLU A 97 -12.60 20.92 18.82
C GLU A 97 -12.23 20.05 17.63
N LYS A 98 -10.95 19.73 17.50
CA LYS A 98 -10.39 18.90 16.42
C LYS A 98 -9.41 17.89 16.95
N VAL A 99 -9.25 16.81 16.21
CA VAL A 99 -8.24 15.75 16.40
C VAL A 99 -7.45 15.56 15.12
N LYS A 100 -6.13 15.41 15.25
CA LYS A 100 -5.25 15.08 14.13
C LYS A 100 -5.31 13.60 13.83
N LEU A 101 -5.42 13.29 12.55
CA LEU A 101 -5.42 11.92 12.04
C LEU A 101 -4.15 11.65 11.24
N SER A 102 -3.56 10.47 11.47
CA SER A 102 -2.34 10.02 10.80
C SER A 102 -2.52 8.63 10.19
N SER A 103 -1.68 8.33 9.20
CA SER A 103 -1.67 7.01 8.59
C SER A 103 -1.14 5.95 9.54
N GLN A 104 -1.84 4.81 9.64
CA GLN A 104 -1.41 3.68 10.46
C GLN A 104 -0.13 3.02 9.92
N GLN A 105 0.09 3.06 8.62
CA GLN A 105 1.17 2.36 7.91
C GLN A 105 1.64 3.15 6.70
N ASP A 106 2.76 2.72 6.12
CA ASP A 106 3.17 3.21 4.79
C ASP A 106 2.10 2.84 3.77
N ILE A 107 1.64 3.83 3.00
CA ILE A 107 0.67 3.64 1.92
C ILE A 107 1.39 3.85 0.60
N SER A 108 1.76 2.74 -0.04
CA SER A 108 2.37 2.69 -1.37
C SER A 108 1.59 1.72 -2.24
N VAL A 109 1.15 2.16 -3.40
CA VAL A 109 0.28 1.35 -4.29
C VAL A 109 0.91 1.21 -5.66
N SER A 110 0.98 -0.03 -6.16
CA SER A 110 1.38 -0.30 -7.54
C SER A 110 0.18 -0.16 -8.47
N ILE A 111 0.18 0.88 -9.29
CA ILE A 111 -0.95 1.26 -10.15
C ILE A 111 -0.54 1.11 -11.62
N PRO A 112 -1.42 0.55 -12.49
CA PRO A 112 -1.18 0.59 -13.92
C PRO A 112 -1.03 2.03 -14.41
N LYS A 113 -0.02 2.32 -15.21
CA LYS A 113 0.25 3.69 -15.72
C LYS A 113 -0.94 4.30 -16.46
N THR A 114 -1.76 3.45 -17.08
CA THR A 114 -3.00 3.87 -17.77
C THR A 114 -4.08 4.42 -16.84
N HIS A 115 -4.00 4.15 -15.54
CA HIS A 115 -5.00 4.57 -14.54
C HIS A 115 -4.48 5.60 -13.54
N ILE A 116 -3.28 6.15 -13.77
CA ILE A 116 -2.74 7.19 -12.88
C ILE A 116 -3.55 8.48 -12.98
N SER A 117 -4.01 8.83 -14.20
CA SER A 117 -4.76 10.07 -14.44
C SER A 117 -6.19 10.06 -13.88
N ASP A 118 -6.78 8.89 -13.74
CA ASP A 118 -8.15 8.69 -13.25
C ASP A 118 -8.21 8.18 -11.80
N MET A 119 -7.05 8.08 -11.16
CA MET A 119 -6.94 7.74 -9.75
C MET A 119 -7.51 8.84 -8.86
N LYS A 120 -8.27 8.44 -7.83
CA LYS A 120 -8.82 9.32 -6.80
C LYS A 120 -8.33 8.90 -5.43
N VAL A 121 -7.99 9.90 -4.61
CA VAL A 121 -7.65 9.72 -3.20
C VAL A 121 -8.66 10.50 -2.37
N GLU A 122 -9.37 9.81 -1.51
CA GLU A 122 -10.43 10.38 -0.67
C GLU A 122 -10.16 10.03 0.79
N VAL A 123 -10.42 10.98 1.68
CA VAL A 123 -10.40 10.74 3.13
C VAL A 123 -11.83 10.59 3.60
N LEU A 124 -12.15 9.46 4.20
CA LEU A 124 -13.48 9.12 4.70
C LEU A 124 -13.44 9.15 6.23
N VAL A 125 -14.11 10.14 6.81
CA VAL A 125 -14.24 10.34 8.26
C VAL A 125 -15.69 10.72 8.54
N GLU A 126 -16.31 10.08 9.50
CA GLU A 126 -17.63 10.48 10.00
C GLU A 126 -17.47 11.59 11.03
N GLU A 127 -17.79 12.81 10.63
CA GLU A 127 -17.67 13.99 11.48
C GLU A 127 -19.04 14.49 11.98
N PRO A 128 -19.12 15.01 13.21
CA PRO A 128 -18.05 15.11 14.22
C PRO A 128 -17.79 13.77 14.94
N ILE A 129 -16.52 13.46 15.24
CA ILE A 129 -16.12 12.22 15.91
C ILE A 129 -16.51 12.25 17.38
N PRO A 130 -17.26 11.24 17.90
CA PRO A 130 -17.64 11.18 19.31
C PRO A 130 -16.44 11.09 20.25
N THR A 131 -16.47 11.81 21.37
CA THR A 131 -15.45 11.75 22.41
C THR A 131 -15.91 10.90 23.62
N PRO A 132 -15.02 10.29 24.41
CA PRO A 132 -13.56 10.43 24.36
C PRO A 132 -12.91 9.67 23.18
N ILE A 133 -11.77 10.17 22.69
CA ILE A 133 -10.95 9.53 21.66
C ILE A 133 -9.60 9.20 22.30
N SER A 134 -9.13 7.98 22.09
CA SER A 134 -7.81 7.56 22.52
C SER A 134 -6.82 7.62 21.37
N ILE A 135 -5.57 7.90 21.65
CA ILE A 135 -4.49 7.78 20.66
C ILE A 135 -4.49 6.37 20.06
N ASN A 136 -4.34 6.27 18.75
CA ASN A 136 -4.43 5.05 17.93
C ASN A 136 -5.86 4.50 17.74
N ASP A 137 -6.92 5.16 18.21
CA ASP A 137 -8.27 4.79 17.80
C ASP A 137 -8.41 4.97 16.29
N GLN A 138 -8.98 3.97 15.61
CA GLN A 138 -9.29 4.09 14.20
C GLN A 138 -10.56 4.93 14.04
N VAL A 139 -10.42 6.10 13.42
CA VAL A 139 -11.51 7.08 13.29
C VAL A 139 -11.78 7.49 11.86
N GLY A 140 -11.05 6.95 10.91
CA GLY A 140 -11.26 7.23 9.49
C GLY A 140 -10.51 6.25 8.59
N LEU A 141 -10.59 6.52 7.28
CA LEU A 141 -9.92 5.75 6.23
C LEU A 141 -9.39 6.69 5.15
N VAL A 142 -8.24 6.36 4.56
CA VAL A 142 -7.85 6.84 3.23
C VAL A 142 -8.33 5.83 2.20
N GLN A 143 -9.11 6.25 1.23
CA GLN A 143 -9.56 5.43 0.11
C GLN A 143 -8.84 5.85 -1.16
N ILE A 144 -8.17 4.90 -1.81
CA ILE A 144 -7.54 5.08 -3.12
C ILE A 144 -8.34 4.27 -4.13
N SER A 145 -8.88 4.94 -5.15
CA SER A 145 -9.71 4.31 -6.17
C SER A 145 -9.10 4.51 -7.56
N TYR A 146 -9.03 3.45 -8.36
CA TYR A 146 -8.64 3.49 -9.76
C TYR A 146 -9.27 2.31 -10.50
N ALA A 147 -9.73 2.52 -11.72
CA ALA A 147 -10.55 1.56 -12.47
C ALA A 147 -11.74 1.08 -11.62
N ASP A 148 -11.86 -0.22 -11.42
CA ASP A 148 -12.86 -0.89 -10.58
C ASP A 148 -12.36 -1.22 -9.16
N LYS A 149 -11.14 -0.82 -8.81
CA LYS A 149 -10.50 -1.11 -7.52
C LYS A 149 -10.69 0.01 -6.52
N LYS A 150 -10.93 -0.38 -5.26
CA LYS A 150 -10.95 0.48 -4.08
C LYS A 150 -10.06 -0.13 -3.01
N LEU A 151 -9.04 0.60 -2.60
CA LEU A 151 -8.12 0.22 -1.53
C LEU A 151 -8.36 1.15 -0.35
N GLN A 152 -8.48 0.61 0.85
CA GLN A 152 -8.77 1.37 2.05
C GLN A 152 -7.69 1.14 3.10
N TYR A 153 -7.24 2.23 3.71
CA TYR A 153 -6.18 2.24 4.71
C TYR A 153 -6.65 3.00 5.96
N PRO A 154 -6.46 2.45 7.17
CA PRO A 154 -6.93 3.08 8.39
C PRO A 154 -6.23 4.41 8.69
N LEU A 155 -7.00 5.38 9.16
CA LEU A 155 -6.52 6.60 9.82
C LEU A 155 -6.73 6.51 11.32
N LEU A 156 -5.69 6.80 12.07
CA LEU A 156 -5.67 6.74 13.51
C LEU A 156 -5.63 8.13 14.12
N ALA A 157 -6.27 8.28 15.28
CA ALA A 157 -6.12 9.46 16.12
C ALA A 157 -4.67 9.58 16.61
N SER A 158 -4.06 10.76 16.42
CA SER A 158 -2.67 11.02 16.80
C SER A 158 -2.53 11.50 18.26
N GLU A 159 -3.64 11.74 18.93
CA GLU A 159 -3.68 12.30 20.29
C GLU A 159 -4.94 11.85 21.04
N ASN A 160 -4.91 11.99 22.39
CA ASN A 160 -6.07 11.72 23.21
C ASN A 160 -6.95 12.97 23.27
N ILE A 161 -8.27 12.81 23.06
CA ILE A 161 -9.26 13.88 23.23
C ILE A 161 -10.20 13.49 24.36
N GLU A 162 -10.11 14.22 25.46
CA GLU A 162 -11.03 14.03 26.57
C GLU A 162 -12.39 14.67 26.29
N GLN A 163 -13.43 14.10 26.86
CA GLN A 163 -14.78 14.66 26.80
C GLN A 163 -14.92 15.91 27.70
N LYS A 164 -15.67 16.92 27.27
CA LYS A 164 -16.05 18.07 28.09
C LYS A 164 -16.83 17.64 29.36
N GLY A 165 -16.67 18.35 30.45
CA GLY A 165 -17.43 18.11 31.69
C GLY A 165 -18.92 18.26 31.48
N PHE A 166 -19.73 17.67 32.38
CA PHE A 166 -21.19 17.56 32.25
C PHE A 166 -21.91 18.88 31.93
N PHE A 167 -21.64 19.96 32.67
CA PHE A 167 -22.26 21.28 32.42
C PHE A 167 -21.84 21.89 31.07
N SER A 168 -20.59 21.75 30.71
CA SER A 168 -20.07 22.26 29.45
C SER A 168 -20.63 21.48 28.22
N ARG A 169 -21.01 20.24 28.41
CA ARG A 169 -21.69 19.41 27.40
C ARG A 169 -23.09 19.91 27.10
N ILE A 170 -23.87 20.21 28.16
CA ILE A 170 -25.25 20.71 28.02
C ILE A 170 -25.24 22.05 27.26
N THR A 171 -24.37 22.98 27.63
CA THR A 171 -24.28 24.29 26.96
C THR A 171 -23.82 24.15 25.52
N SER A 172 -22.84 23.28 25.22
CA SER A 172 -22.38 23.03 23.84
C SER A 172 -23.46 22.34 22.98
N ALA A 173 -24.19 21.37 23.52
CA ALA A 173 -25.29 20.70 22.83
C ALA A 173 -26.46 21.65 22.54
N LEU A 174 -26.79 22.53 23.46
CA LEU A 174 -27.84 23.53 23.28
C LEU A 174 -27.46 24.57 22.22
N TYR A 175 -26.20 25.01 22.22
CA TYR A 175 -25.67 25.92 21.21
C TYR A 175 -25.74 25.32 19.81
N TYR A 176 -25.36 24.05 19.67
CA TYR A 176 -25.42 23.31 18.41
C TYR A 176 -26.86 23.12 17.89
N LEU A 177 -27.82 22.85 18.78
CA LEU A 177 -29.24 22.74 18.44
C LEU A 177 -29.89 24.05 17.99
N VAL A 178 -29.45 25.18 18.56
CA VAL A 178 -30.06 26.50 18.29
C VAL A 178 -29.42 27.22 17.12
N LEU A 179 -28.10 27.09 16.93
CA LEU A 179 -27.35 27.87 15.93
C LEU A 179 -26.84 27.03 14.76
N GLY A 180 -26.97 25.69 14.81
CA GLY A 180 -26.45 24.78 13.78
C GLY A 180 -24.91 24.69 13.77
N SER A 181 -24.38 23.76 13.01
CA SER A 181 -22.94 23.72 12.71
C SER A 181 -22.66 24.73 11.61
N ASN A 182 -21.81 25.73 11.90
CA ASN A 182 -21.15 26.50 10.85
C ASN A 182 -20.07 25.66 10.19
#